data_0d25f5d0030a96f5e152e0560be57db7
#
_entry.id   0d25f5d0030a96f5e152e0560be57db7
#
_cell.length_a   1.000
_cell.length_b   1.000
_cell.length_c   1.000
_cell.angle_alpha   90.00
_cell.angle_beta   90.00
_cell.angle_gamma   90.00
#
_symmetry.space_group_name_H-M   'P 1'
#
loop_
_entity.id
_entity.type
_entity.pdbx_description
1 polymer ?
#
loop_
_entity_poly.entity_id
_entity_poly.type
_entity_poly.pdbx_seq_one_letter_code
_entity_poly.pdbx_strand_id
1 'polypeptide(L)'
;MGKKPLTQKQVTALRVITQHKPLEALLLNLGVDLMLRSSDLLRLRVRDVITENMVVKDAVSVRQQKTGKGTIELPLSEDSKDAITRHVLGRSLNDYIFTGRKYHLTHKPICIQTHARIIKKWMRLLSVEDVSRYSTHSLRKTKATILYSKTGNLEAIRRLLGHKSLMDTSRYLGVEDADATELARSVEI
;
A
#
# COMPACT_ATOMS: atom_id res chain seq x y z
N MET A 1 17.94 1.05 10.63
CA MET A 1 17.57 -0.07 9.74
C MET A 1 16.19 0.16 9.14
N GLY A 2 16.00 0.07 7.82
CA GLY A 2 14.73 0.31 7.14
C GLY A 2 13.68 -0.76 7.45
N LYS A 3 12.39 -0.42 7.29
CA LYS A 3 11.31 -1.40 7.48
C LYS A 3 11.29 -2.41 6.34
N LYS A 4 11.06 -3.70 6.67
CA LYS A 4 10.96 -4.78 5.68
C LYS A 4 9.65 -4.67 4.88
N PRO A 5 9.64 -4.92 3.56
CA PRO A 5 8.42 -5.17 2.81
C PRO A 5 7.81 -6.52 3.21
N LEU A 6 6.54 -6.74 2.89
CA LEU A 6 5.94 -8.07 2.94
C LEU A 6 6.40 -8.87 1.72
N THR A 7 6.53 -10.18 1.88
CA THR A 7 6.72 -11.09 0.75
C THR A 7 5.38 -11.35 0.05
N GLN A 8 5.43 -11.80 -1.20
CA GLN A 8 4.23 -12.18 -1.95
C GLN A 8 3.42 -13.27 -1.22
N LYS A 9 4.10 -14.27 -0.65
CA LYS A 9 3.47 -15.33 0.16
C LYS A 9 2.74 -14.76 1.39
N GLN A 10 3.35 -13.79 2.08
CA GLN A 10 2.71 -13.12 3.22
C GLN A 10 1.46 -12.33 2.81
N VAL A 11 1.51 -11.62 1.68
CA VAL A 11 0.33 -10.90 1.16
C VAL A 11 -0.80 -11.87 0.84
N THR A 12 -0.52 -12.98 0.14
CA THR A 12 -1.53 -14.01 -0.17
C THR A 12 -2.14 -14.62 1.10
N ALA A 13 -1.32 -14.98 2.08
CA ALA A 13 -1.82 -15.50 3.36
C ALA A 13 -2.71 -14.48 4.10
N LEU A 14 -2.31 -13.21 4.11
CA LEU A 14 -3.09 -12.15 4.74
C LEU A 14 -4.42 -11.91 4.02
N ARG A 15 -4.50 -12.01 2.69
CA ARG A 15 -5.75 -11.90 1.94
C ARG A 15 -6.77 -12.94 2.42
N VAL A 16 -6.36 -14.18 2.59
CA VAL A 16 -7.21 -15.24 3.15
C VAL A 16 -7.67 -14.90 4.58
N ILE A 17 -6.75 -14.46 5.44
CA ILE A 17 -7.05 -14.12 6.85
C ILE A 17 -7.98 -12.92 6.98
N THR A 18 -7.93 -11.98 6.04
CA THR A 18 -8.62 -10.70 6.14
C THR A 18 -9.88 -10.59 5.29
N GLN A 19 -10.17 -11.53 4.40
CA GLN A 19 -11.25 -11.45 3.40
C GLN A 19 -12.63 -11.07 3.96
N HIS A 20 -12.95 -11.53 5.17
CA HIS A 20 -14.21 -11.23 5.86
C HIS A 20 -14.09 -10.12 6.91
N LYS A 21 -12.99 -9.38 6.92
CA LYS A 21 -12.73 -8.26 7.83
C LYS A 21 -12.61 -6.96 7.03
N PRO A 22 -13.72 -6.23 6.82
CA PRO A 22 -13.79 -5.11 5.85
C PRO A 22 -12.62 -4.15 5.93
N LEU A 23 -12.34 -3.62 7.13
CA LEU A 23 -11.24 -2.67 7.34
C LEU A 23 -9.87 -3.28 7.03
N GLU A 24 -9.64 -4.54 7.46
CA GLU A 24 -8.33 -5.19 7.28
C GLU A 24 -8.11 -5.58 5.80
N ALA A 25 -9.14 -6.07 5.11
CA ALA A 25 -9.08 -6.40 3.68
C ALA A 25 -8.78 -5.16 2.82
N LEU A 26 -9.48 -4.06 3.08
CA LEU A 26 -9.24 -2.79 2.39
C LEU A 26 -7.84 -2.22 2.67
N LEU A 27 -7.39 -2.24 3.94
CA LEU A 27 -6.05 -1.76 4.31
C LEU A 27 -4.94 -2.56 3.63
N LEU A 28 -5.09 -3.89 3.56
CA LEU A 28 -4.10 -4.75 2.93
C LEU A 28 -4.04 -4.49 1.42
N ASN A 29 -5.16 -4.64 0.72
CA ASN A 29 -5.18 -4.59 -0.73
C ASN A 29 -4.85 -3.20 -1.26
N LEU A 30 -5.55 -2.15 -0.80
CA LEU A 30 -5.27 -0.77 -1.22
C LEU A 30 -3.91 -0.27 -0.73
N GLY A 31 -3.46 -0.71 0.45
CA GLY A 31 -2.15 -0.33 0.99
C GLY A 31 -0.99 -0.89 0.17
N VAL A 32 -1.13 -2.10 -0.38
CA VAL A 32 -0.14 -2.71 -1.28
C VAL A 32 -0.22 -2.08 -2.67
N ASP A 33 -1.42 -1.98 -3.26
CA ASP A 33 -1.59 -1.52 -4.64
C ASP A 33 -1.23 -0.06 -4.84
N LEU A 34 -1.73 0.81 -4.00
CA LEU A 34 -1.57 2.25 -4.18
C LEU A 34 -0.23 2.77 -3.68
N MET A 35 0.53 1.98 -2.95
CA MET A 35 1.85 2.38 -2.43
C MET A 35 1.85 3.78 -1.78
N LEU A 36 0.73 4.21 -1.20
CA LEU A 36 0.57 5.51 -0.56
C LEU A 36 1.20 5.55 0.84
N ARG A 37 1.56 6.73 1.29
CA ARG A 37 1.85 6.94 2.72
C ARG A 37 0.58 6.69 3.53
N SER A 38 0.72 6.20 4.77
CA SER A 38 -0.44 5.92 5.62
C SER A 38 -1.35 7.13 5.80
N SER A 39 -0.79 8.34 5.91
CA SER A 39 -1.56 9.58 5.97
C SER A 39 -2.42 9.83 4.73
N ASP A 40 -1.90 9.53 3.55
CA ASP A 40 -2.61 9.72 2.29
C ASP A 40 -3.63 8.59 2.07
N LEU A 41 -3.24 7.34 2.35
CA LEU A 41 -4.10 6.16 2.25
C LEU A 41 -5.37 6.31 3.10
N LEU A 42 -5.22 6.63 4.38
CA LEU A 42 -6.34 6.69 5.33
C LEU A 42 -7.34 7.82 5.03
N ARG A 43 -6.96 8.79 4.22
CA ARG A 43 -7.84 9.89 3.81
C ARG A 43 -8.67 9.60 2.56
N LEU A 44 -8.45 8.46 1.92
CA LEU A 44 -9.25 8.07 0.76
C LEU A 44 -10.73 8.02 1.12
N ARG A 45 -11.53 8.62 0.26
CA ARG A 45 -12.99 8.58 0.31
C ARG A 45 -13.54 7.60 -0.72
N VAL A 46 -14.79 7.23 -0.58
CA VAL A 46 -15.48 6.33 -1.51
C VAL A 46 -15.39 6.86 -2.94
N ARG A 47 -15.59 8.16 -3.17
CA ARG A 47 -15.47 8.82 -4.49
C ARG A 47 -14.09 8.71 -5.13
N ASP A 48 -13.04 8.42 -4.36
CA ASP A 48 -11.70 8.27 -4.92
C ASP A 48 -11.53 6.93 -5.64
N VAL A 49 -12.30 5.90 -5.24
CA VAL A 49 -12.24 4.53 -5.76
C VAL A 49 -13.50 4.06 -6.48
N ILE A 50 -14.61 4.79 -6.35
CA ILE A 50 -15.89 4.50 -6.99
C ILE A 50 -16.34 5.74 -7.78
N THR A 51 -16.92 5.51 -8.96
CA THR A 51 -17.51 6.57 -9.80
C THR A 51 -18.88 6.99 -9.28
N GLU A 52 -19.43 8.09 -9.79
CA GLU A 52 -20.80 8.54 -9.49
C GLU A 52 -21.85 7.50 -9.90
N ASN A 53 -21.55 6.70 -10.93
CA ASN A 53 -22.41 5.60 -11.39
C ASN A 53 -22.22 4.31 -10.57
N MET A 54 -21.60 4.39 -9.39
CA MET A 54 -21.36 3.26 -8.48
C MET A 54 -20.50 2.14 -9.10
N VAL A 55 -19.60 2.47 -10.01
CA VAL A 55 -18.65 1.53 -10.63
C VAL A 55 -17.28 1.71 -9.98
N VAL A 56 -16.63 0.60 -9.65
CA VAL A 56 -15.23 0.62 -9.12
C VAL A 56 -14.30 1.08 -10.23
N LYS A 57 -13.42 2.03 -9.92
CA LYS A 57 -12.44 2.58 -10.85
C LYS A 57 -11.32 1.58 -11.13
N ASP A 58 -10.71 1.68 -12.30
CA ASP A 58 -9.53 0.87 -12.66
C ASP A 58 -8.24 1.40 -12.02
N ALA A 59 -8.16 2.71 -11.81
CA ALA A 59 -7.01 3.37 -11.22
C ALA A 59 -7.42 4.55 -10.34
N VAL A 60 -6.51 4.97 -9.47
CA VAL A 60 -6.71 6.02 -8.47
C VAL A 60 -5.59 7.05 -8.54
N SER A 61 -5.94 8.33 -8.61
CA SER A 61 -5.00 9.45 -8.42
C SER A 61 -5.26 10.14 -7.09
N VAL A 62 -4.21 10.48 -6.36
CA VAL A 62 -4.30 11.06 -5.02
C VAL A 62 -3.38 12.27 -4.89
N ARG A 63 -3.87 13.36 -4.32
CA ARG A 63 -3.02 14.49 -3.94
C ARG A 63 -2.33 14.19 -2.61
N GLN A 64 -1.00 14.04 -2.65
CA GLN A 64 -0.20 13.71 -1.46
C GLN A 64 -0.08 14.90 -0.51
N GLN A 65 -0.33 14.68 0.79
CA GLN A 65 -0.24 15.73 1.81
C GLN A 65 1.16 16.33 1.94
N LYS A 66 2.18 15.46 1.99
CA LYS A 66 3.56 15.92 2.24
C LYS A 66 4.15 16.75 1.11
N THR A 67 3.75 16.51 -0.13
CA THR A 67 4.34 17.13 -1.33
C THR A 67 3.40 18.10 -2.02
N GLY A 68 2.11 18.05 -1.72
CA GLY A 68 1.07 18.79 -2.43
C GLY A 68 0.85 18.36 -3.90
N LYS A 69 1.64 17.39 -4.39
CA LYS A 69 1.59 16.90 -5.77
C LYS A 69 0.58 15.76 -5.90
N GLY A 70 -0.07 15.68 -7.08
CA GLY A 70 -0.82 14.50 -7.48
C GLY A 70 0.10 13.30 -7.69
N THR A 71 -0.39 12.10 -7.42
CA THR A 71 0.23 10.88 -7.93
C THR A 71 -0.08 10.74 -9.42
N ILE A 72 0.70 9.91 -10.12
CA ILE A 72 0.24 9.35 -11.39
C ILE A 72 -0.96 8.43 -11.11
N GLU A 73 -1.65 7.99 -12.12
CA GLU A 73 -2.70 6.96 -11.96
C GLU A 73 -2.09 5.67 -11.43
N LEU A 74 -2.62 5.20 -10.29
CA LEU A 74 -2.19 3.99 -9.61
C LEU A 74 -3.23 2.91 -9.87
N PRO A 75 -2.92 1.86 -10.65
CA PRO A 75 -3.87 0.83 -11.01
C PRO A 75 -4.28 0.00 -9.80
N LEU A 76 -5.56 -0.36 -9.74
CA LEU A 76 -6.12 -1.29 -8.77
C LEU A 76 -6.02 -2.72 -9.33
N SER A 77 -5.54 -3.66 -8.51
CA SER A 77 -5.60 -5.08 -8.82
C SER A 77 -7.03 -5.61 -8.65
N GLU A 78 -7.31 -6.79 -9.19
CA GLU A 78 -8.60 -7.46 -9.02
C GLU A 78 -8.91 -7.72 -7.53
N ASP A 79 -7.90 -8.08 -6.72
CA ASP A 79 -8.09 -8.21 -5.27
C ASP A 79 -8.53 -6.90 -4.59
N SER A 80 -8.02 -5.75 -5.05
CA SER A 80 -8.43 -4.44 -4.54
C SER A 80 -9.83 -4.08 -5.01
N LYS A 81 -10.17 -4.32 -6.28
CA LYS A 81 -11.51 -4.09 -6.82
C LYS A 81 -12.55 -4.95 -6.12
N ASP A 82 -12.25 -6.21 -5.88
CA ASP A 82 -13.11 -7.13 -5.15
C ASP A 82 -13.34 -6.69 -3.69
N ALA A 83 -12.27 -6.28 -2.99
CA ALA A 83 -12.39 -5.74 -1.64
C ALA A 83 -13.25 -4.44 -1.60
N ILE A 84 -13.10 -3.56 -2.59
CA ILE A 84 -13.92 -2.35 -2.72
C ILE A 84 -15.38 -2.73 -2.97
N THR A 85 -15.62 -3.63 -3.91
CA THR A 85 -16.98 -4.10 -4.24
C THR A 85 -17.69 -4.68 -3.02
N ARG A 86 -17.01 -5.55 -2.27
CA ARG A 86 -17.61 -6.20 -1.09
C ARG A 86 -17.85 -5.25 0.09
N HIS A 87 -17.02 -4.25 0.29
CA HIS A 87 -16.97 -3.52 1.55
C HIS A 87 -17.21 -2.02 1.43
N VAL A 88 -17.22 -1.48 0.22
CA VAL A 88 -17.31 -0.03 -0.02
C VAL A 88 -18.50 0.31 -0.92
N LEU A 89 -18.85 -0.55 -1.89
CA LEU A 89 -19.94 -0.31 -2.80
C LEU A 89 -21.25 -0.09 -2.02
N GLY A 90 -22.02 0.92 -2.43
CA GLY A 90 -23.28 1.32 -1.75
C GLY A 90 -23.10 2.28 -0.58
N ARG A 91 -21.86 2.63 -0.19
CA ARG A 91 -21.59 3.67 0.82
C ARG A 91 -21.67 5.06 0.18
N SER A 92 -21.89 6.10 1.01
CA SER A 92 -21.85 7.48 0.54
C SER A 92 -20.49 7.83 -0.08
N LEU A 93 -20.51 8.51 -1.23
CA LEU A 93 -19.28 8.94 -1.93
C LEU A 93 -18.38 9.83 -1.06
N ASN A 94 -18.94 10.53 -0.10
CA ASN A 94 -18.21 11.38 0.83
C ASN A 94 -17.63 10.65 2.04
N ASP A 95 -18.01 9.41 2.28
CA ASP A 95 -17.47 8.63 3.39
C ASP A 95 -15.99 8.31 3.20
N TYR A 96 -15.26 8.21 4.33
CA TYR A 96 -13.92 7.64 4.31
C TYR A 96 -13.97 6.12 4.11
N ILE A 97 -13.03 5.57 3.35
CA ILE A 97 -12.95 4.12 3.13
C ILE A 97 -12.61 3.39 4.44
N PHE A 98 -11.61 3.89 5.17
CA PHE A 98 -11.05 3.24 6.34
C PHE A 98 -11.71 3.71 7.63
N THR A 99 -12.89 3.18 7.90
CA THR A 99 -13.71 3.57 9.04
C THR A 99 -13.56 2.60 10.20
N GLY A 100 -13.58 3.13 11.43
CA GLY A 100 -13.59 2.33 12.66
C GLY A 100 -14.98 2.30 13.30
N ARG A 101 -15.11 1.57 14.42
CA ARG A 101 -16.39 1.39 15.13
C ARG A 101 -17.08 2.71 15.53
N LYS A 102 -16.33 3.76 15.80
CA LYS A 102 -16.85 5.08 16.21
C LYS A 102 -17.06 6.03 15.03
N TYR A 103 -17.04 5.56 13.79
CA TYR A 103 -17.17 6.42 12.61
C TYR A 103 -18.47 7.24 12.62
N HIS A 104 -19.59 6.62 12.99
CA HIS A 104 -20.89 7.27 13.10
C HIS A 104 -20.94 8.46 14.07
N LEU A 105 -19.99 8.53 15.01
CA LEU A 105 -19.86 9.65 15.97
C LEU A 105 -18.86 10.69 15.52
N THR A 106 -17.76 10.26 14.90
CA THR A 106 -16.61 11.13 14.65
C THR A 106 -16.50 11.61 13.21
N HIS A 107 -17.10 10.89 12.27
CA HIS A 107 -16.94 11.08 10.81
C HIS A 107 -15.47 11.19 10.37
N LYS A 108 -14.57 10.51 11.11
CA LYS A 108 -13.13 10.49 10.85
C LYS A 108 -12.65 9.08 10.52
N PRO A 109 -11.66 8.95 9.64
CA PRO A 109 -11.06 7.64 9.39
C PRO A 109 -10.30 7.14 10.63
N ILE A 110 -9.87 5.88 10.61
CA ILE A 110 -8.95 5.39 11.63
C ILE A 110 -7.64 6.19 11.62
N CYS A 111 -6.98 6.28 12.78
CA CYS A 111 -5.69 6.94 12.88
C CYS A 111 -4.52 6.01 12.47
N ILE A 112 -3.36 6.64 12.19
CA ILE A 112 -2.13 5.93 11.79
C ILE A 112 -1.71 4.90 12.83
N GLN A 113 -1.91 5.17 14.13
CA GLN A 113 -1.60 4.25 15.22
C GLN A 113 -2.46 2.98 15.15
N THR A 114 -3.74 3.12 14.80
CA THR A 114 -4.63 1.96 14.59
C THR A 114 -4.16 1.13 13.39
N HIS A 115 -3.83 1.77 12.27
CA HIS A 115 -3.24 1.09 11.11
C HIS A 115 -1.95 0.34 11.49
N ALA A 116 -1.03 0.99 12.22
CA ALA A 116 0.21 0.36 12.68
C ALA A 116 -0.05 -0.85 13.58
N ARG A 117 -1.04 -0.78 14.51
CA ARG A 117 -1.43 -1.91 15.36
C ARG A 117 -1.99 -3.09 14.56
N ILE A 118 -2.77 -2.82 13.50
CA ILE A 118 -3.28 -3.86 12.61
C ILE A 118 -2.13 -4.58 11.92
N ILE A 119 -1.15 -3.86 11.38
CA ILE A 119 0.03 -4.48 10.75
C ILE A 119 0.82 -5.33 11.74
N LYS A 120 1.04 -4.85 12.97
CA LYS A 120 1.71 -5.64 14.01
C LYS A 120 0.94 -6.92 14.35
N LYS A 121 -0.41 -6.86 14.40
CA LYS A 121 -1.28 -8.02 14.57
C LYS A 121 -1.08 -9.02 13.42
N TRP A 122 -1.07 -8.57 12.17
CA TRP A 122 -0.85 -9.43 11.02
C TRP A 122 0.51 -10.15 11.06
N MET A 123 1.57 -9.44 11.44
CA MET A 123 2.91 -10.04 11.54
C MET A 123 2.97 -11.12 12.63
N ARG A 124 2.27 -10.93 13.76
CA ARG A 124 2.14 -11.98 14.79
C ARG A 124 1.36 -13.20 14.28
N LEU A 125 0.25 -12.98 13.55
CA LEU A 125 -0.53 -14.08 12.96
C LEU A 125 0.26 -14.89 11.94
N LEU A 126 1.22 -14.26 11.25
CA LEU A 126 2.13 -14.91 10.33
C LEU A 126 3.39 -15.48 11.01
N SER A 127 3.44 -15.45 12.34
CA SER A 127 4.59 -15.94 13.13
C SER A 127 5.93 -15.36 12.67
N VAL A 128 5.95 -14.06 12.32
CA VAL A 128 7.16 -13.41 11.90
C VAL A 128 8.09 -13.23 13.09
N GLU A 129 9.36 -13.64 12.96
CA GLU A 129 10.37 -13.63 14.02
C GLU A 129 10.54 -12.24 14.67
N ASP A 130 10.72 -11.20 13.86
CA ASP A 130 10.87 -9.83 14.35
C ASP A 130 9.76 -8.91 13.82
N VAL A 131 8.69 -8.79 14.61
CA VAL A 131 7.54 -7.91 14.31
C VAL A 131 7.95 -6.43 14.31
N SER A 132 9.05 -6.04 14.96
CA SER A 132 9.49 -4.64 15.04
C SER A 132 9.89 -4.09 13.68
N ARG A 133 10.35 -4.94 12.78
CA ARG A 133 10.79 -4.60 11.42
C ARG A 133 9.65 -4.23 10.46
N TYR A 134 8.39 -4.39 10.87
CA TYR A 134 7.23 -4.09 10.05
C TYR A 134 6.43 -2.90 10.57
N SER A 135 5.89 -2.11 9.66
CA SER A 135 5.10 -0.91 9.95
C SER A 135 4.19 -0.55 8.77
N THR A 136 3.50 0.58 8.84
CA THR A 136 2.70 1.11 7.72
C THR A 136 3.53 1.31 6.44
N HIS A 137 4.82 1.62 6.57
CA HIS A 137 5.74 1.70 5.43
C HIS A 137 6.00 0.35 4.76
N SER A 138 5.82 -0.77 5.46
CA SER A 138 6.01 -2.11 4.90
C SER A 138 5.02 -2.39 3.79
N LEU A 139 3.73 -2.04 3.94
CA LEU A 139 2.73 -2.17 2.86
C LEU A 139 3.13 -1.34 1.64
N ARG A 140 3.45 -0.06 1.86
CA ARG A 140 3.88 0.84 0.80
C ARG A 140 5.11 0.30 0.05
N LYS A 141 6.06 -0.30 0.76
CA LYS A 141 7.30 -0.85 0.20
C LYS A 141 7.07 -2.14 -0.57
N THR A 142 6.04 -2.92 -0.24
CA THR A 142 5.81 -4.28 -0.75
C THR A 142 5.75 -4.33 -2.28
N LYS A 143 4.78 -3.67 -2.90
CA LYS A 143 4.63 -3.68 -4.37
C LYS A 143 5.82 -3.01 -5.07
N ALA A 144 6.34 -1.92 -4.51
CA ALA A 144 7.51 -1.23 -5.04
C ALA A 144 8.75 -2.14 -5.10
N THR A 145 9.02 -2.92 -4.04
CA THR A 145 10.13 -3.88 -4.01
C THR A 145 9.93 -5.02 -5.01
N ILE A 146 8.71 -5.57 -5.11
CA ILE A 146 8.40 -6.64 -6.08
C ILE A 146 8.55 -6.13 -7.53
N LEU A 147 8.08 -4.91 -7.81
CA LEU A 147 8.24 -4.31 -9.14
C LEU A 147 9.71 -4.09 -9.48
N TYR A 148 10.49 -3.57 -8.52
CA TYR A 148 11.92 -3.36 -8.71
C TYR A 148 12.65 -4.68 -8.98
N SER A 149 12.42 -5.73 -8.19
CA SER A 149 13.05 -7.04 -8.39
C SER A 149 12.72 -7.68 -9.75
N LYS A 150 11.56 -7.33 -10.34
CA LYS A 150 11.14 -7.86 -11.65
C LYS A 150 11.65 -7.05 -12.84
N THR A 151 11.89 -5.75 -12.67
CA THR A 151 12.10 -4.83 -13.81
C THR A 151 13.43 -4.07 -13.75
N GLY A 152 14.06 -3.94 -12.58
CA GLY A 152 15.22 -3.07 -12.37
C GLY A 152 14.92 -1.57 -12.58
N ASN A 153 13.70 -1.19 -12.93
CA ASN A 153 13.36 0.18 -13.37
C ASN A 153 13.12 1.12 -12.18
N LEU A 154 14.20 1.65 -11.64
CA LEU A 154 14.18 2.55 -10.47
C LEU A 154 13.43 3.86 -10.76
N GLU A 155 13.48 4.39 -11.98
CA GLU A 155 12.79 5.63 -12.36
C GLU A 155 11.27 5.45 -12.37
N ALA A 156 10.76 4.35 -12.88
CA ALA A 156 9.33 4.03 -12.81
C ALA A 156 8.86 3.93 -11.36
N ILE A 157 9.64 3.26 -10.49
CA ILE A 157 9.32 3.16 -9.06
C ILE A 157 9.35 4.54 -8.38
N ARG A 158 10.33 5.39 -8.71
CA ARG A 158 10.40 6.75 -8.21
C ARG A 158 9.11 7.53 -8.50
N ARG A 159 8.62 7.45 -9.74
CA ARG A 159 7.36 8.10 -10.16
C ARG A 159 6.15 7.55 -9.41
N LEU A 160 6.02 6.23 -9.32
CA LEU A 160 4.93 5.56 -8.58
C LEU A 160 4.88 5.99 -7.11
N LEU A 161 6.03 6.09 -6.46
CA LEU A 161 6.14 6.51 -5.06
C LEU A 161 6.02 8.04 -4.88
N GLY A 162 6.19 8.83 -5.94
CA GLY A 162 6.25 10.28 -5.86
C GLY A 162 7.48 10.77 -5.08
N HIS A 163 8.62 10.10 -5.23
CA HIS A 163 9.90 10.53 -4.65
C HIS A 163 10.54 11.63 -5.48
N LYS A 164 11.27 12.54 -4.82
CA LYS A 164 11.94 13.66 -5.49
C LYS A 164 13.18 13.22 -6.27
N SER A 165 13.92 12.24 -5.77
CA SER A 165 15.17 11.78 -6.38
C SER A 165 15.24 10.26 -6.50
N LEU A 166 16.09 9.78 -7.42
CA LEU A 166 16.44 8.36 -7.54
C LEU A 166 17.15 7.85 -6.29
N MET A 167 18.00 8.67 -5.68
CA MET A 167 18.71 8.34 -4.44
C MET A 167 17.75 8.05 -3.28
N ASP A 168 16.67 8.84 -3.14
CA ASP A 168 15.63 8.57 -2.13
C ASP A 168 14.95 7.22 -2.39
N THR A 169 14.76 6.86 -3.65
CA THR A 169 14.11 5.61 -4.04
C THR A 169 15.03 4.42 -3.83
N SER A 170 16.29 4.52 -4.22
CA SER A 170 17.33 3.50 -3.99
C SER A 170 17.45 3.19 -2.50
N ARG A 171 17.66 4.21 -1.68
CA ARG A 171 17.73 4.08 -0.21
C ARG A 171 16.43 3.51 0.37
N TYR A 172 15.28 3.91 -0.16
CA TYR A 172 13.98 3.40 0.29
C TYR A 172 13.81 1.91 0.00
N LEU A 173 14.24 1.44 -1.17
CA LEU A 173 14.21 0.04 -1.55
C LEU A 173 15.30 -0.77 -0.82
N GLY A 174 16.39 -0.15 -0.41
CA GLY A 174 17.56 -0.79 0.17
C GLY A 174 18.46 -1.38 -0.90
N VAL A 175 18.55 -0.71 -2.05
CA VAL A 175 19.51 -1.05 -3.11
C VAL A 175 20.89 -0.59 -2.65
N GLU A 176 21.83 -1.51 -2.53
CA GLU A 176 23.18 -1.30 -2.06
C GLU A 176 24.19 -1.57 -3.19
N ASP A 177 25.44 -1.15 -3.03
CA ASP A 177 26.49 -1.39 -4.03
C ASP A 177 26.75 -2.89 -4.28
N ALA A 178 26.43 -3.74 -3.28
CA ALA A 178 26.46 -5.19 -3.42
C ALA A 178 25.50 -5.69 -4.52
N ASP A 179 24.31 -5.08 -4.65
CA ASP A 179 23.33 -5.44 -5.68
C ASP A 179 23.88 -5.13 -7.08
N ALA A 180 24.59 -4.00 -7.23
CA ALA A 180 25.24 -3.62 -8.49
C ALA A 180 26.37 -4.58 -8.86
N THR A 181 27.16 -5.04 -7.88
CA THR A 181 28.22 -6.01 -8.08
C THR A 181 27.67 -7.39 -8.49
N GLU A 182 26.58 -7.83 -7.86
CA GLU A 182 25.92 -9.08 -8.21
C GLU A 182 25.32 -9.01 -9.62
N LEU A 183 24.71 -7.90 -9.98
CA LEU A 183 24.18 -7.67 -11.33
C LEU A 183 25.32 -7.74 -12.37
N ALA A 184 26.44 -7.08 -12.12
CA ALA A 184 27.60 -7.12 -13.02
C ALA A 184 28.14 -8.53 -13.23
N ARG A 185 28.13 -9.38 -12.19
CA ARG A 185 28.56 -10.79 -12.28
C ARG A 185 27.54 -11.66 -13.03
N SER A 186 26.29 -11.27 -13.09
CA SER A 186 25.24 -12.05 -13.76
C SER A 186 25.28 -11.95 -15.29
N VAL A 187 26.09 -11.06 -15.84
CA VAL A 187 26.26 -10.85 -17.29
C VAL A 187 27.71 -11.13 -17.65
N GLU A 188 27.96 -12.27 -18.27
CA GLU A 188 29.24 -12.59 -18.91
C GLU A 188 29.16 -12.19 -20.38
N ILE A 189 30.13 -11.41 -20.88
CA ILE A 189 30.24 -10.97 -22.28
C ILE A 189 31.33 -11.79 -22.96
#